data_944e818ca2927b769debfb87bd054aa1
#
_entry.id   944e818ca2927b769debfb87bd054aa1
#
_cell.length_a   1.000
_cell.length_b   1.000
_cell.length_c   1.000
_cell.angle_alpha   90.00
_cell.angle_beta   90.00
_cell.angle_gamma   90.00
#
_symmetry.space_group_name_H-M   'P 1'
#
loop_
_entity.id
_entity.type
_entity.pdbx_description
1 polymer ?
#
loop_
_entity_poly.entity_id
_entity_poly.type
_entity_poly.pdbx_seq_one_letter_code
_entity_poly.pdbx_strand_id
1 'polypeptide(L)'
;MHSDPESTLVDQLSRYETLVEVGIGNRPDVAAGLADRGCRVTATDVYNRSVPDTVRFVRDDVTDPDLSLYRDADAVYALNCPPELHRPLAEAAGTAGADCLFTTLGGDPAVVDATPETLSGDTLFRLNT
;
A
#
# COMPACT_ATOMS: atom_id res chain seq x y z
N MET A 1 -20.70 -9.01 14.76
CA MET A 1 -19.34 -8.48 14.89
C MET A 1 -19.06 -7.54 13.73
N HIS A 2 -18.57 -6.36 14.00
CA HIS A 2 -18.26 -5.38 12.96
C HIS A 2 -16.79 -5.47 12.59
N SER A 3 -16.54 -5.60 11.27
CA SER A 3 -15.21 -5.42 10.73
C SER A 3 -15.10 -3.96 10.31
N ASP A 4 -14.15 -3.22 10.86
CA ASP A 4 -13.88 -1.85 10.41
C ASP A 4 -13.03 -1.88 9.11
N PRO A 5 -12.99 -0.77 8.35
CA PRO A 5 -12.24 -0.72 7.08
C PRO A 5 -10.77 -1.07 7.24
N GLU A 6 -10.17 -0.62 8.32
CA GLU A 6 -8.75 -0.85 8.60
C GLU A 6 -8.46 -2.33 8.82
N SER A 7 -9.27 -2.98 9.67
CA SER A 7 -9.14 -4.42 9.93
C SER A 7 -9.33 -5.25 8.67
N THR A 8 -10.28 -4.85 7.81
CA THR A 8 -10.54 -5.54 6.56
C THR A 8 -9.36 -5.40 5.58
N LEU A 9 -8.75 -4.22 5.52
CA LEU A 9 -7.54 -4.00 4.70
C LEU A 9 -6.39 -4.86 5.19
N VAL A 10 -6.17 -4.92 6.51
CA VAL A 10 -5.13 -5.76 7.09
C VAL A 10 -5.38 -7.23 6.75
N ASP A 11 -6.63 -7.70 6.83
CA ASP A 11 -6.98 -9.07 6.48
C ASP A 11 -6.61 -9.39 5.02
N GLN A 12 -6.90 -8.48 4.09
CA GLN A 12 -6.61 -8.69 2.68
C GLN A 12 -5.12 -8.63 2.38
N LEU A 13 -4.42 -7.69 2.98
CA LEU A 13 -3.00 -7.46 2.71
C LEU A 13 -2.08 -8.43 3.45
N SER A 14 -2.53 -9.03 4.56
CA SER A 14 -1.71 -9.93 5.35
C SER A 14 -1.43 -11.27 4.67
N ARG A 15 -2.05 -11.53 3.52
CA ARG A 15 -1.70 -12.69 2.68
C ARG A 15 -0.30 -12.58 2.07
N TYR A 16 0.24 -11.37 2.00
CA TYR A 16 1.58 -11.13 1.51
C TYR A 16 2.57 -11.14 2.68
N GLU A 17 3.76 -11.67 2.44
CA GLU A 17 4.79 -11.73 3.47
C GLU A 17 5.57 -10.41 3.59
N THR A 18 5.90 -9.80 2.46
CA THR A 18 6.70 -8.58 2.40
C THR A 18 5.97 -7.52 1.57
N LEU A 19 5.72 -6.36 2.19
CA LEU A 19 4.95 -5.29 1.57
C LEU A 19 5.67 -3.95 1.69
N VAL A 20 5.43 -3.09 0.72
CA VAL A 20 5.82 -1.68 0.78
C VAL A 20 4.57 -0.83 0.74
N GLU A 21 4.39 0.04 1.73
CA GLU A 21 3.33 1.04 1.70
C GLU A 21 3.89 2.36 1.19
N VAL A 22 3.26 2.92 0.15
CA VAL A 22 3.64 4.20 -0.43
C VAL A 22 2.73 5.29 0.10
N GLY A 23 3.32 6.38 0.60
CA GLY A 23 2.55 7.53 1.08
C GLY A 23 1.82 7.25 2.39
N ILE A 24 2.54 6.77 3.41
CA ILE A 24 1.90 6.37 4.67
C ILE A 24 1.24 7.53 5.41
N GLY A 25 1.74 8.76 5.23
CA GLY A 25 1.17 9.92 5.90
C GLY A 25 1.21 9.79 7.42
N ASN A 26 0.12 10.23 8.05
CA ASN A 26 -0.01 10.20 9.52
C ASN A 26 -0.83 9.00 10.01
N ARG A 27 -1.00 7.97 9.17
CA ARG A 27 -1.90 6.84 9.46
C ARG A 27 -1.14 5.52 9.35
N PRO A 28 -0.35 5.17 10.38
CA PRO A 28 0.45 3.94 10.36
C PRO A 28 -0.33 2.68 10.72
N ASP A 29 -1.66 2.78 10.92
CA ASP A 29 -2.44 1.71 11.55
C ASP A 29 -2.48 0.43 10.73
N VAL A 30 -2.63 0.53 9.41
CA VAL A 30 -2.64 -0.67 8.55
C VAL A 30 -1.26 -1.31 8.53
N ALA A 31 -0.20 -0.52 8.37
CA ALA A 31 1.17 -1.04 8.40
C ALA A 31 1.49 -1.71 9.74
N ALA A 32 1.08 -1.08 10.85
CA ALA A 32 1.26 -1.65 12.19
C ALA A 32 0.49 -2.97 12.34
N GLY A 33 -0.75 -3.01 11.85
CA GLY A 33 -1.57 -4.22 11.89
C GLY A 33 -0.96 -5.37 11.10
N LEU A 34 -0.38 -5.06 9.93
CA LEU A 34 0.33 -6.05 9.12
C LEU A 34 1.57 -6.58 9.84
N ALA A 35 2.37 -5.67 10.43
CA ALA A 35 3.55 -6.06 11.18
C ALA A 35 3.20 -6.95 12.38
N ASP A 36 2.09 -6.65 13.06
CA ASP A 36 1.59 -7.45 14.18
C ASP A 36 1.21 -8.88 13.74
N ARG A 37 0.89 -9.07 12.47
CA ARG A 37 0.60 -10.40 11.89
C ARG A 37 1.83 -11.09 11.33
N GLY A 38 3.01 -10.52 11.53
CA GLY A 38 4.26 -11.11 11.10
C GLY A 38 4.70 -10.72 9.69
N CYS A 39 4.00 -9.80 9.03
CA CYS A 39 4.43 -9.28 7.73
C CYS A 39 5.63 -8.35 7.89
N ARG A 40 6.47 -8.32 6.87
CA ARG A 40 7.58 -7.35 6.78
C ARG A 40 7.08 -6.14 6.01
N VAL A 41 6.97 -4.99 6.68
CA VAL A 41 6.43 -3.78 6.07
C VAL A 41 7.47 -2.68 6.05
N THR A 42 7.72 -2.14 4.87
CA THR A 42 8.47 -0.90 4.68
C THR A 42 7.47 0.17 4.27
N ALA A 43 7.41 1.25 5.02
CA ALA A 43 6.57 2.39 4.70
C ALA A 43 7.42 3.51 4.11
N THR A 44 6.90 4.18 3.09
CA THR A 44 7.56 5.32 2.46
C THR A 44 6.67 6.55 2.48
N ASP A 45 7.30 7.71 2.39
CA ASP A 45 6.62 9.00 2.23
C ASP A 45 7.65 10.01 1.76
N VAL A 46 7.20 11.07 1.10
CA VAL A 46 8.09 12.17 0.69
C VAL A 46 8.52 13.02 1.89
N TYR A 47 7.78 12.96 2.98
CA TYR A 47 8.11 13.60 4.24
C TYR A 47 8.55 12.56 5.27
N ASN A 48 9.33 12.98 6.26
CA ASN A 48 9.61 12.12 7.40
C ASN A 48 8.34 11.87 8.18
N ARG A 49 8.07 10.60 8.50
CA ARG A 49 6.88 10.20 9.25
C ARG A 49 7.27 9.31 10.42
N SER A 50 6.51 9.41 11.50
CA SER A 50 6.67 8.53 12.66
C SER A 50 5.90 7.24 12.42
N VAL A 51 6.58 6.11 12.59
CA VAL A 51 5.97 4.78 12.48
C VAL A 51 6.38 3.94 13.70
N PRO A 52 5.61 2.90 14.03
CA PRO A 52 6.01 1.97 15.09
C PRO A 52 7.35 1.28 14.77
N ASP A 53 8.06 0.83 15.80
CA ASP A 53 9.34 0.14 15.63
C ASP A 53 9.24 -1.15 14.82
N THR A 54 8.05 -1.72 14.74
CA THR A 54 7.78 -2.93 13.95
C THR A 54 7.68 -2.67 12.45
N VAL A 55 7.64 -1.40 12.04
CA VAL A 55 7.56 -0.99 10.64
C VAL A 55 8.83 -0.23 10.29
N ARG A 56 9.48 -0.61 9.17
CA ARG A 56 10.62 0.14 8.66
C ARG A 56 10.12 1.37 7.92
N PHE A 57 10.70 2.53 8.19
CA PHE A 57 10.38 3.74 7.43
C PHE A 57 11.56 4.20 6.59
N VAL A 58 11.30 4.53 5.32
CA VAL A 58 12.30 5.11 4.41
C VAL A 58 11.65 6.27 3.67
N ARG A 59 12.30 7.42 3.69
CA ARG A 59 11.84 8.58 2.91
C ARG A 59 12.10 8.30 1.43
N ASP A 60 11.06 8.36 0.60
CA ASP A 60 11.13 8.06 -0.83
C ASP A 60 9.98 8.72 -1.57
N ASP A 61 10.21 9.02 -2.85
CA ASP A 61 9.20 9.58 -3.75
C ASP A 61 8.89 8.56 -4.83
N VAL A 62 7.65 8.08 -4.89
CA VAL A 62 7.26 7.05 -5.85
C VAL A 62 7.35 7.53 -7.31
N THR A 63 7.39 8.85 -7.56
CA THR A 63 7.59 9.40 -8.90
C THR A 63 9.05 9.36 -9.34
N ASP A 64 9.97 9.13 -8.41
CA ASP A 64 11.40 8.97 -8.67
C ASP A 64 11.96 8.02 -7.60
N PRO A 65 11.56 6.75 -7.63
CA PRO A 65 11.78 5.84 -6.52
C PRO A 65 13.18 5.27 -6.47
N ASP A 66 13.64 4.97 -5.25
CA ASP A 66 14.75 4.06 -5.05
C ASP A 66 14.20 2.63 -5.20
N LEU A 67 14.40 2.04 -6.37
CA LEU A 67 13.83 0.75 -6.71
C LEU A 67 14.36 -0.39 -5.84
N SER A 68 15.49 -0.19 -5.16
CA SER A 68 16.00 -1.20 -4.23
C SER A 68 15.05 -1.44 -3.04
N LEU A 69 14.23 -0.44 -2.69
CA LEU A 69 13.25 -0.57 -1.61
C LEU A 69 12.14 -1.57 -1.95
N TYR A 70 11.87 -1.75 -3.23
CA TYR A 70 10.75 -2.57 -3.71
C TYR A 70 11.17 -3.98 -4.12
N ARG A 71 12.47 -4.23 -4.24
CA ARG A 71 13.04 -5.44 -4.85
C ARG A 71 12.50 -6.75 -4.30
N ASP A 72 12.32 -6.85 -3.00
CA ASP A 72 11.88 -8.07 -2.35
C ASP A 72 10.40 -8.06 -1.97
N ALA A 73 9.66 -7.04 -2.39
CA ALA A 73 8.25 -6.91 -2.03
C ALA A 73 7.40 -7.91 -2.81
N ASP A 74 6.47 -8.54 -2.11
CA ASP A 74 5.41 -9.36 -2.73
C ASP A 74 4.27 -8.46 -3.19
N ALA A 75 4.04 -7.37 -2.48
CA ALA A 75 3.02 -6.39 -2.82
C ALA A 75 3.47 -4.97 -2.50
N VAL A 76 3.03 -4.03 -3.33
CA VAL A 76 3.17 -2.60 -3.10
C VAL A 76 1.77 -2.03 -3.01
N TYR A 77 1.48 -1.27 -1.97
CA TYR A 77 0.14 -0.71 -1.80
C TYR A 77 0.19 0.75 -1.36
N ALA A 78 -0.90 1.46 -1.62
CA ALA A 78 -1.08 2.83 -1.18
C ALA A 78 -2.53 3.04 -0.77
N LEU A 79 -2.74 3.75 0.33
CA LEU A 79 -4.07 4.05 0.84
C LEU A 79 -4.44 5.49 0.51
N ASN A 80 -5.68 5.71 0.05
CA ASN A 80 -6.15 7.01 -0.44
C ASN A 80 -5.19 7.58 -1.49
N CYS A 81 -4.83 6.74 -2.45
CA CYS A 81 -3.85 7.09 -3.48
C CYS A 81 -4.46 8.09 -4.47
N PRO A 82 -3.88 9.27 -4.62
CA PRO A 82 -4.40 10.24 -5.60
C PRO A 82 -4.17 9.73 -7.03
N PRO A 83 -5.03 10.13 -7.99
CA PRO A 83 -4.98 9.60 -9.35
C PRO A 83 -3.62 9.76 -10.05
N GLU A 84 -2.94 10.86 -9.81
CA GLU A 84 -1.63 11.12 -10.42
C GLU A 84 -0.54 10.17 -9.94
N LEU A 85 -0.75 9.44 -8.87
CA LEU A 85 0.22 8.47 -8.35
C LEU A 85 -0.10 7.02 -8.74
N HIS A 86 -1.26 6.74 -9.36
CA HIS A 86 -1.62 5.37 -9.75
C HIS A 86 -0.59 4.76 -10.70
N ARG A 87 -0.17 5.50 -11.73
CA ARG A 87 0.82 5.00 -12.69
C ARG A 87 2.21 4.83 -12.08
N PRO A 88 2.76 5.82 -11.35
CA PRO A 88 4.03 5.60 -10.67
C PRO A 88 4.03 4.42 -9.70
N LEU A 89 2.94 4.25 -8.97
CA LEU A 89 2.78 3.10 -8.06
C LEU A 89 2.82 1.78 -8.82
N ALA A 90 2.06 1.70 -9.92
CA ALA A 90 2.01 0.52 -10.77
C ALA A 90 3.38 0.20 -11.38
N GLU A 91 4.12 1.23 -11.80
CA GLU A 91 5.45 1.07 -12.37
C GLU A 91 6.45 0.54 -11.35
N ALA A 92 6.44 1.08 -10.14
CA ALA A 92 7.33 0.60 -9.06
C ALA A 92 7.05 -0.86 -8.73
N ALA A 93 5.79 -1.23 -8.58
CA ALA A 93 5.38 -2.61 -8.33
C ALA A 93 5.78 -3.53 -9.49
N GLY A 94 5.52 -3.11 -10.73
CA GLY A 94 5.84 -3.89 -11.92
C GLY A 94 7.32 -4.16 -12.06
N THR A 95 8.16 -3.19 -11.76
CA THR A 95 9.62 -3.35 -11.81
C THR A 95 10.08 -4.41 -10.81
N ALA A 96 9.43 -4.51 -9.66
CA ALA A 96 9.76 -5.49 -8.63
C ALA A 96 9.08 -6.85 -8.87
N GLY A 97 8.16 -6.94 -9.83
CA GLY A 97 7.36 -8.15 -10.00
C GLY A 97 6.35 -8.35 -8.88
N ALA A 98 5.97 -7.28 -8.19
CA ALA A 98 5.06 -7.29 -7.06
C ALA A 98 3.62 -7.00 -7.49
N ASP A 99 2.65 -7.51 -6.72
CA ASP A 99 1.27 -7.09 -6.87
C ASP A 99 1.13 -5.63 -6.46
N CYS A 100 0.20 -4.93 -7.10
CA CYS A 100 -0.07 -3.53 -6.80
C CYS A 100 -1.53 -3.38 -6.38
N LEU A 101 -1.74 -2.80 -5.20
CA LEU A 101 -3.07 -2.59 -4.65
C LEU A 101 -3.18 -1.17 -4.10
N PHE A 102 -4.35 -0.58 -4.21
CA PHE A 102 -4.54 0.75 -3.64
C PHE A 102 -6.01 1.03 -3.36
N THR A 103 -6.26 1.94 -2.44
CA THR A 103 -7.57 2.56 -2.27
C THR A 103 -7.52 3.97 -2.82
N THR A 104 -8.67 4.52 -3.14
CA THR A 104 -8.81 5.90 -3.57
C THR A 104 -9.61 6.70 -2.55
N LEU A 105 -9.61 8.02 -2.69
CA LEU A 105 -10.35 8.89 -1.79
C LEU A 105 -11.82 8.93 -2.22
N GLY A 106 -12.73 8.60 -1.31
CA GLY A 106 -14.16 8.59 -1.60
C GLY A 106 -14.51 7.62 -2.73
N GLY A 107 -15.26 8.08 -3.70
CA GLY A 107 -15.68 7.29 -4.86
C GLY A 107 -14.79 7.46 -6.09
N ASP A 108 -13.57 7.97 -5.95
CA ASP A 108 -12.69 8.17 -7.09
C ASP A 108 -12.36 6.86 -7.79
N PRO A 109 -12.39 6.82 -9.13
CA PRO A 109 -12.05 5.60 -9.88
C PRO A 109 -10.54 5.41 -9.97
N ALA A 110 -10.13 4.18 -10.30
CA ALA A 110 -8.76 3.91 -10.70
C ALA A 110 -8.51 4.46 -12.10
N VAL A 111 -7.33 5.05 -12.32
CA VAL A 111 -6.91 5.55 -13.64
C VAL A 111 -5.94 4.60 -14.33
N VAL A 112 -5.72 3.44 -13.76
CA VAL A 112 -4.96 2.32 -14.34
C VAL A 112 -5.89 1.13 -14.44
N ASP A 113 -5.51 0.12 -15.22
CA ASP A 113 -6.31 -1.10 -15.37
C ASP A 113 -6.26 -1.91 -14.08
N ALA A 114 -7.32 -1.85 -13.31
CA ALA A 114 -7.41 -2.47 -12.00
C ALA A 114 -8.83 -3.01 -11.77
N THR A 115 -8.91 -4.06 -10.98
CA THR A 115 -10.17 -4.68 -10.58
C THR A 115 -10.54 -4.23 -9.18
N PRO A 116 -11.74 -3.66 -8.98
CA PRO A 116 -12.19 -3.26 -7.65
C PRO A 116 -12.69 -4.46 -6.85
N GLU A 117 -12.38 -4.45 -5.56
CA GLU A 117 -12.92 -5.39 -4.59
C GLU A 117 -13.56 -4.59 -3.46
N THR A 118 -14.85 -4.78 -3.24
CA THR A 118 -15.56 -4.07 -2.18
C THR A 118 -15.27 -4.73 -0.83
N LEU A 119 -14.72 -3.95 0.07
CA LEU A 119 -14.46 -4.33 1.44
C LEU A 119 -15.43 -3.60 2.37
N SER A 120 -15.42 -3.94 3.65
CA SER A 120 -16.23 -3.23 4.63
C SER A 120 -15.74 -1.77 4.73
N GLY A 121 -16.55 -0.84 4.18
CA GLY A 121 -16.28 0.59 4.26
C GLY A 121 -15.23 1.12 3.29
N ASP A 122 -14.76 0.31 2.34
CA ASP A 122 -13.72 0.75 1.41
C ASP A 122 -13.75 -0.09 0.13
N THR A 123 -13.04 0.38 -0.90
CA THR A 123 -12.83 -0.35 -2.14
C THR A 123 -11.33 -0.50 -2.37
N LEU A 124 -10.88 -1.74 -2.48
CA LEU A 124 -9.49 -2.05 -2.76
C LEU A 124 -9.36 -2.39 -4.25
N PHE A 125 -8.53 -1.62 -4.95
CA PHE A 125 -8.23 -1.87 -6.35
C PHE A 125 -6.97 -2.74 -6.45
N ARG A 126 -7.08 -3.79 -7.25
CA ARG A 126 -5.94 -4.67 -7.57
C ARG A 126 -5.56 -4.46 -9.02
N LEU A 127 -4.31 -4.11 -9.28
CA LEU A 127 -3.81 -3.93 -10.62
C LEU A 127 -3.90 -5.23 -11.40
N ASN A 128 -4.46 -5.16 -12.61
CA ASN A 128 -4.47 -6.28 -13.55
C ASN A 128 -3.12 -6.33 -14.27
N THR A 129 -2.55 -7.51 -14.37
CA THR A 129 -1.26 -7.72 -15.04
C THR A 129 -1.39 -8.64 -16.23
#